data_3a8e693c88ee16f8dedf0d0ff0cb6073
#
_entry.id   3a8e693c88ee16f8dedf0d0ff0cb6073
#
_cell.length_a   1.000
_cell.length_b   1.000
_cell.length_c   1.000
_cell.angle_alpha   90.00
_cell.angle_beta   90.00
_cell.angle_gamma   90.00
#
_symmetry.space_group_name_H-M   'P 1'
#
loop_
_entity.id
_entity.type
_entity.pdbx_description
1 polymer ?
#
loop_
_entity_poly.entity_id
_entity_poly.type
_entity_poly.pdbx_seq_one_letter_code
_entity_poly.pdbx_strand_id
1 'polypeptide(L)'
;MMKEPTYSLHENHAMSIPVAQSGKTRIGWIGTGVMGRWMCQHAMSKGFTATVYNRSADKLQPLLDLGAKAATSPKGVAEQSDIVFAIVGFPSDVRHVFLGADGALAGSKPGTVLVDMTTSEPSLAKEIYEAAKAKGVASLDAPVSGGDVGAKNAALSIMIGGDKDVVAAVQPVFEAMGKTIIHQGGAGAGQHTKMVNQILISSNMIAVCEGLLYGYKAGLDLETVFKSVSVGAAGSKALEVLGPRMLARNFEPGFYVEHFIKDMGIALAEAEKMNLSLPGLGLAKQLYEAVRAQGYGRKGTHALLMALETLNGIKR
;
A
#
# COMPACT_ATOMS: atom_id res chain seq x y z
N MET A 1 56.76 20.80 13.12
CA MET A 1 56.06 19.51 13.27
C MET A 1 54.61 19.82 13.64
N MET A 2 53.73 19.91 12.65
CA MET A 2 52.29 20.07 12.82
C MET A 2 51.69 18.67 13.00
N LYS A 3 50.95 18.45 14.10
CA LYS A 3 50.18 17.21 14.31
C LYS A 3 48.94 17.28 13.46
N GLU A 4 48.76 16.29 12.57
CA GLU A 4 47.53 16.09 11.84
C GLU A 4 46.38 15.72 12.82
N PRO A 5 45.17 16.24 12.59
CA PRO A 5 44.03 15.85 13.40
C PRO A 5 43.58 14.43 13.01
N THR A 6 43.60 13.52 13.98
CA THR A 6 43.01 12.19 13.86
C THR A 6 41.49 12.33 13.78
N TYR A 7 40.95 12.15 12.56
CA TYR A 7 39.50 11.96 12.41
C TYR A 7 39.12 10.60 12.99
N SER A 8 38.40 10.63 14.11
CA SER A 8 37.71 9.48 14.65
C SER A 8 36.61 9.09 13.65
N LEU A 9 36.78 7.97 12.98
CA LEU A 9 35.71 7.29 12.28
C LEU A 9 34.70 6.86 13.34
N HIS A 10 33.56 7.56 13.42
CA HIS A 10 32.40 7.03 14.15
C HIS A 10 31.99 5.74 13.43
N GLU A 11 32.32 4.61 14.06
CA GLU A 11 31.77 3.31 13.69
C GLU A 11 30.24 3.43 13.74
N ASN A 12 29.62 3.46 12.56
CA ASN A 12 28.18 3.25 12.43
C ASN A 12 27.91 1.83 12.93
N HIS A 13 27.54 1.69 14.19
CA HIS A 13 27.00 0.43 14.70
C HIS A 13 25.69 0.20 13.95
N ALA A 14 25.75 -0.58 12.88
CA ALA A 14 24.56 -1.09 12.20
C ALA A 14 23.73 -1.82 13.26
N MET A 15 22.46 -1.43 13.40
CA MET A 15 21.52 -2.12 14.30
C MET A 15 21.38 -3.58 13.85
N SER A 16 21.88 -4.51 14.65
CA SER A 16 21.70 -5.94 14.36
C SER A 16 20.27 -6.34 14.71
N ILE A 17 19.42 -6.36 13.69
CA ILE A 17 18.03 -6.84 13.80
C ILE A 17 18.03 -8.36 13.54
N PRO A 18 17.57 -9.20 14.46
CA PRO A 18 17.52 -10.63 14.22
C PRO A 18 16.46 -10.98 13.17
N VAL A 19 16.76 -11.95 12.32
CA VAL A 19 15.82 -12.45 11.30
C VAL A 19 14.57 -13.01 11.99
N ALA A 20 13.40 -12.63 11.50
CA ALA A 20 12.12 -13.07 12.03
C ALA A 20 11.96 -14.60 11.98
N GLN A 21 11.54 -15.18 13.09
CA GLN A 21 11.39 -16.63 13.27
C GLN A 21 9.99 -16.97 13.77
N SER A 22 9.34 -17.92 13.08
CA SER A 22 8.08 -18.52 13.54
C SER A 22 8.21 -19.04 14.98
N GLY A 23 7.18 -18.82 15.79
CA GLY A 23 7.14 -19.22 17.20
C GLY A 23 7.98 -18.37 18.17
N LYS A 24 8.81 -17.44 17.65
CA LYS A 24 9.67 -16.58 18.50
C LYS A 24 9.36 -15.09 18.29
N THR A 25 9.33 -14.63 17.04
CA THR A 25 9.11 -13.22 16.74
C THR A 25 7.63 -12.85 16.92
N ARG A 26 7.37 -11.80 17.69
CA ARG A 26 6.04 -11.27 17.95
C ARG A 26 5.76 -10.16 16.94
N ILE A 27 4.66 -10.28 16.20
CA ILE A 27 4.26 -9.22 15.27
C ILE A 27 3.16 -8.35 15.88
N GLY A 28 3.23 -7.05 15.63
CA GLY A 28 2.17 -6.10 15.85
C GLY A 28 1.44 -5.81 14.55
N TRP A 29 0.12 -5.63 14.60
CA TRP A 29 -0.63 -5.29 13.40
C TRP A 29 -1.61 -4.15 13.65
N ILE A 30 -1.44 -3.04 12.93
CA ILE A 30 -2.26 -1.84 13.04
C ILE A 30 -3.06 -1.68 11.74
N GLY A 31 -4.39 -1.72 11.84
CA GLY A 31 -5.28 -1.66 10.69
C GLY A 31 -5.66 -3.04 10.15
N THR A 32 -6.85 -3.51 10.56
CA THR A 32 -7.42 -4.81 10.19
C THR A 32 -8.58 -4.66 9.19
N GLY A 33 -8.42 -3.72 8.27
CA GLY A 33 -9.37 -3.47 7.19
C GLY A 33 -9.37 -4.60 6.14
N VAL A 34 -9.90 -4.26 4.95
CA VAL A 34 -10.13 -5.19 3.83
C VAL A 34 -8.87 -6.00 3.45
N MET A 35 -7.69 -5.38 3.53
CA MET A 35 -6.42 -6.05 3.22
C MET A 35 -5.70 -6.53 4.49
N GLY A 36 -5.57 -5.66 5.50
CA GLY A 36 -4.74 -5.90 6.67
C GLY A 36 -5.10 -7.15 7.46
N ARG A 37 -6.39 -7.49 7.54
CA ARG A 37 -6.85 -8.73 8.20
C ARG A 37 -6.26 -9.98 7.56
N TRP A 38 -6.26 -10.05 6.22
CA TRP A 38 -5.75 -11.21 5.49
C TRP A 38 -4.23 -11.32 5.61
N MET A 39 -3.53 -10.17 5.49
CA MET A 39 -2.09 -10.11 5.62
C MET A 39 -1.63 -10.57 7.01
N CYS A 40 -2.27 -10.06 8.07
CA CYS A 40 -2.01 -10.50 9.45
C CYS A 40 -2.34 -11.99 9.65
N GLN A 41 -3.49 -12.45 9.14
CA GLN A 41 -3.89 -13.86 9.21
C GLN A 41 -2.87 -14.79 8.55
N HIS A 42 -2.32 -14.42 7.39
CA HIS A 42 -1.29 -15.19 6.71
C HIS A 42 0.00 -15.27 7.53
N ALA A 43 0.44 -14.16 8.15
CA ALA A 43 1.59 -14.18 9.05
C ALA A 43 1.32 -15.09 10.26
N MET A 44 0.14 -15.01 10.87
CA MET A 44 -0.26 -15.90 11.99
C MET A 44 -0.28 -17.38 11.57
N SER A 45 -0.76 -17.70 10.36
CA SER A 45 -0.78 -19.08 9.85
C SER A 45 0.61 -19.66 9.64
N LYS A 46 1.65 -18.82 9.56
CA LYS A 46 3.07 -19.22 9.52
C LYS A 46 3.69 -19.29 10.92
N GLY A 47 2.87 -19.17 11.97
CA GLY A 47 3.29 -19.35 13.37
C GLY A 47 3.80 -18.08 14.05
N PHE A 48 3.62 -16.89 13.47
CA PHE A 48 3.88 -15.64 14.17
C PHE A 48 2.73 -15.30 15.12
N THR A 49 3.04 -14.95 16.38
CA THR A 49 2.03 -14.45 17.32
C THR A 49 1.74 -12.99 17.03
N ALA A 50 0.47 -12.58 17.07
CA ALA A 50 0.06 -11.23 16.71
C ALA A 50 -0.62 -10.48 17.85
N THR A 51 -0.25 -9.19 18.02
CA THR A 51 -1.00 -8.19 18.79
C THR A 51 -1.59 -7.20 17.82
N VAL A 52 -2.92 -6.97 17.87
CA VAL A 52 -3.64 -6.25 16.84
C VAL A 52 -4.36 -5.01 17.39
N TYR A 53 -4.43 -3.97 16.57
CA TYR A 53 -5.20 -2.76 16.85
C TYR A 53 -5.91 -2.28 15.59
N ASN A 54 -7.14 -1.83 15.76
CA ASN A 54 -7.91 -1.11 14.74
C ASN A 54 -8.79 -0.05 15.41
N ARG A 55 -8.97 1.10 14.77
CA ARG A 55 -9.84 2.19 15.26
C ARG A 55 -11.28 1.72 15.51
N SER A 56 -11.81 0.86 14.64
CA SER A 56 -13.10 0.17 14.81
C SER A 56 -12.84 -1.21 15.40
N ALA A 57 -13.11 -1.40 16.68
CA ALA A 57 -12.76 -2.61 17.42
C ALA A 57 -13.47 -3.88 16.91
N ASP A 58 -14.67 -3.74 16.34
CA ASP A 58 -15.46 -4.81 15.71
C ASP A 58 -14.69 -5.53 14.60
N LYS A 59 -13.78 -4.84 13.92
CA LYS A 59 -12.92 -5.41 12.85
C LYS A 59 -11.78 -6.30 13.36
N LEU A 60 -11.56 -6.37 14.64
CA LEU A 60 -10.55 -7.24 15.26
C LEU A 60 -11.01 -8.69 15.37
N GLN A 61 -12.33 -8.91 15.52
CA GLN A 61 -12.88 -10.22 15.89
C GLN A 61 -12.36 -11.40 15.07
N PRO A 62 -12.27 -11.30 13.72
CA PRO A 62 -11.74 -12.42 12.92
C PRO A 62 -10.30 -12.84 13.25
N LEU A 63 -9.47 -11.91 13.75
CA LEU A 63 -8.09 -12.20 14.15
C LEU A 63 -8.02 -12.67 15.61
N LEU A 64 -8.90 -12.16 16.47
CA LEU A 64 -9.01 -12.62 17.86
C LEU A 64 -9.45 -14.08 17.93
N ASP A 65 -10.39 -14.49 17.07
CA ASP A 65 -10.84 -15.88 16.94
C ASP A 65 -9.71 -16.82 16.49
N LEU A 66 -8.68 -16.28 15.84
CA LEU A 66 -7.47 -17.01 15.44
C LEU A 66 -6.34 -16.94 16.49
N GLY A 67 -6.59 -16.34 17.66
CA GLY A 67 -5.64 -16.26 18.76
C GLY A 67 -4.77 -15.00 18.81
N ALA A 68 -5.07 -13.97 18.02
CA ALA A 68 -4.42 -12.66 18.17
C ALA A 68 -4.82 -12.01 19.51
N LYS A 69 -3.97 -11.12 20.02
CA LYS A 69 -4.26 -10.31 21.21
C LYS A 69 -4.68 -8.90 20.79
N ALA A 70 -5.71 -8.34 21.43
CA ALA A 70 -6.09 -6.96 21.20
C ALA A 70 -5.22 -5.99 22.00
N ALA A 71 -4.86 -4.86 21.41
CA ALA A 71 -4.34 -3.69 22.10
C ALA A 71 -5.31 -2.50 21.95
N THR A 72 -5.19 -1.51 22.83
CA THR A 72 -6.06 -0.33 22.86
C THR A 72 -5.50 0.86 22.09
N SER A 73 -4.22 0.78 21.67
CA SER A 73 -3.54 1.84 20.91
C SER A 73 -2.40 1.26 20.06
N PRO A 74 -1.93 1.99 19.03
CA PRO A 74 -0.70 1.63 18.30
C PRO A 74 0.53 1.49 19.21
N LYS A 75 0.65 2.35 20.24
CA LYS A 75 1.68 2.25 21.28
C LYS A 75 1.62 0.89 21.99
N GLY A 76 0.44 0.50 22.47
CA GLY A 76 0.24 -0.80 23.15
C GLY A 76 0.52 -2.00 22.26
N VAL A 77 0.33 -1.88 20.93
CA VAL A 77 0.79 -2.89 19.97
C VAL A 77 2.31 -2.98 19.96
N ALA A 78 3.01 -1.85 19.85
CA ALA A 78 4.47 -1.81 19.75
C ALA A 78 5.16 -2.30 21.04
N GLU A 79 4.61 -2.00 22.21
CA GLU A 79 5.13 -2.47 23.49
C GLU A 79 5.20 -4.01 23.61
N GLN A 80 4.35 -4.72 22.83
CA GLN A 80 4.22 -6.18 22.85
C GLN A 80 4.85 -6.87 21.62
N SER A 81 5.50 -6.12 20.73
CA SER A 81 5.90 -6.62 19.42
C SER A 81 7.37 -6.34 19.13
N ASP A 82 7.97 -7.21 18.32
CA ASP A 82 9.34 -7.05 17.80
C ASP A 82 9.30 -6.38 16.44
N ILE A 83 8.26 -6.66 15.63
CA ILE A 83 8.01 -6.05 14.31
C ILE A 83 6.55 -5.56 14.28
N VAL A 84 6.34 -4.29 13.95
CA VAL A 84 5.01 -3.67 13.89
C VAL A 84 4.67 -3.30 12.46
N PHE A 85 3.63 -3.90 11.92
CA PHE A 85 3.08 -3.58 10.61
C PHE A 85 1.89 -2.65 10.74
N ALA A 86 1.76 -1.69 9.82
CA ALA A 86 0.56 -0.87 9.70
C ALA A 86 0.06 -0.85 8.26
N ILE A 87 -1.25 -0.94 8.06
CA ILE A 87 -1.92 -0.66 6.79
C ILE A 87 -3.24 0.05 7.07
N VAL A 88 -3.25 1.35 6.83
CA VAL A 88 -4.36 2.27 7.16
C VAL A 88 -4.85 3.03 5.91
N GLY A 89 -5.67 4.07 6.06
CA GLY A 89 -6.34 4.70 4.92
C GLY A 89 -5.54 5.81 4.24
N PHE A 90 -5.00 6.74 5.02
CA PHE A 90 -4.46 8.02 4.55
C PHE A 90 -3.10 8.34 5.18
N PRO A 91 -2.29 9.23 4.57
CA PRO A 91 -1.03 9.67 5.17
C PRO A 91 -1.19 10.27 6.58
N SER A 92 -2.28 10.98 6.84
CA SER A 92 -2.60 11.47 8.17
C SER A 92 -2.82 10.35 9.20
N ASP A 93 -3.44 9.24 8.80
CA ASP A 93 -3.58 8.06 9.65
C ASP A 93 -2.21 7.41 9.89
N VAL A 94 -1.36 7.30 8.85
CA VAL A 94 0.03 6.78 8.96
C VAL A 94 0.82 7.61 9.95
N ARG A 95 0.81 8.94 9.81
CA ARG A 95 1.45 9.86 10.76
C ARG A 95 0.97 9.63 12.19
N HIS A 96 -0.34 9.53 12.37
CA HIS A 96 -0.95 9.34 13.69
C HIS A 96 -0.53 8.00 14.31
N VAL A 97 -0.61 6.88 13.55
CA VAL A 97 -0.32 5.55 14.11
C VAL A 97 1.16 5.28 14.34
N PHE A 98 2.06 6.00 13.66
CA PHE A 98 3.50 5.85 13.89
C PHE A 98 4.07 6.95 14.79
N LEU A 99 3.77 8.23 14.54
CA LEU A 99 4.41 9.38 15.17
C LEU A 99 3.54 10.10 16.22
N GLY A 100 2.27 9.73 16.35
CA GLY A 100 1.37 10.30 17.36
C GLY A 100 1.84 10.01 18.80
N ALA A 101 1.28 10.72 19.79
CA ALA A 101 1.61 10.52 21.20
C ALA A 101 1.38 9.07 21.67
N ASP A 102 0.30 8.43 21.16
CA ASP A 102 0.01 7.00 21.37
C ASP A 102 0.36 6.14 20.12
N GLY A 103 1.26 6.65 19.29
CA GLY A 103 1.76 5.98 18.10
C GLY A 103 2.73 4.85 18.41
N ALA A 104 2.98 3.99 17.42
CA ALA A 104 3.83 2.83 17.58
C ALA A 104 5.25 3.19 17.98
N LEU A 105 5.82 4.29 17.46
CA LEU A 105 7.17 4.73 17.84
C LEU A 105 7.28 5.07 19.34
N ALA A 106 6.20 5.56 19.95
CA ALA A 106 6.18 5.87 21.39
C ALA A 106 6.29 4.61 22.26
N GLY A 107 5.77 3.46 21.79
CA GLY A 107 5.84 2.16 22.48
C GLY A 107 7.02 1.28 22.06
N SER A 108 7.75 1.67 21.03
CA SER A 108 8.87 0.88 20.49
C SER A 108 10.12 0.97 21.37
N LYS A 109 10.88 -0.12 21.41
CA LYS A 109 12.19 -0.23 22.07
C LYS A 109 13.29 -0.29 21.02
N PRO A 110 14.56 0.02 21.38
CA PRO A 110 15.68 -0.22 20.49
C PRO A 110 15.66 -1.68 19.95
N GLY A 111 15.85 -1.82 18.63
CA GLY A 111 15.74 -3.11 17.92
C GLY A 111 14.32 -3.46 17.44
N THR A 112 13.28 -2.72 17.77
CA THR A 112 11.95 -2.85 17.13
C THR A 112 12.02 -2.43 15.68
N VAL A 113 11.22 -3.07 14.81
CA VAL A 113 11.07 -2.68 13.40
C VAL A 113 9.64 -2.18 13.16
N LEU A 114 9.49 -1.01 12.56
CA LEU A 114 8.21 -0.44 12.11
C LEU A 114 8.08 -0.64 10.59
N VAL A 115 6.95 -1.11 10.10
CA VAL A 115 6.71 -1.38 8.67
C VAL A 115 5.40 -0.73 8.24
N ASP A 116 5.49 0.31 7.41
CA ASP A 116 4.31 0.93 6.81
C ASP A 116 3.98 0.25 5.47
N MET A 117 2.88 -0.48 5.42
CA MET A 117 2.37 -1.13 4.21
C MET A 117 1.27 -0.32 3.51
N THR A 118 0.96 0.84 4.03
CA THR A 118 -0.01 1.79 3.45
C THR A 118 0.59 2.45 2.21
N THR A 119 -0.22 2.74 1.19
CA THR A 119 0.17 3.71 0.15
C THR A 119 0.13 5.10 0.75
N SER A 120 1.31 5.68 0.99
CA SER A 120 1.51 6.95 1.67
C SER A 120 2.56 7.82 0.98
N GLU A 121 2.91 8.93 1.59
CA GLU A 121 3.87 9.89 1.06
C GLU A 121 5.32 9.39 1.23
N PRO A 122 6.15 9.38 0.17
CA PRO A 122 7.59 9.11 0.28
C PRO A 122 8.30 10.01 1.31
N SER A 123 7.90 11.27 1.41
CA SER A 123 8.43 12.22 2.39
C SER A 123 8.09 11.81 3.83
N LEU A 124 6.87 11.31 4.09
CA LEU A 124 6.47 10.81 5.41
C LEU A 124 7.23 9.52 5.78
N ALA A 125 7.47 8.63 4.79
CA ALA A 125 8.29 7.45 5.03
C ALA A 125 9.71 7.81 5.50
N LYS A 126 10.34 8.82 4.89
CA LYS A 126 11.63 9.35 5.33
C LYS A 126 11.57 9.97 6.72
N GLU A 127 10.52 10.73 7.04
CA GLU A 127 10.31 11.32 8.37
C GLU A 127 10.18 10.23 9.44
N ILE A 128 9.40 9.18 9.18
CA ILE A 128 9.27 8.04 10.11
C ILE A 128 10.62 7.35 10.30
N TYR A 129 11.39 7.15 9.21
CA TYR A 129 12.72 6.55 9.25
C TYR A 129 13.68 7.32 10.15
N GLU A 130 13.77 8.65 9.99
CA GLU A 130 14.66 9.48 10.81
C GLU A 130 14.22 9.52 12.27
N ALA A 131 12.91 9.64 12.54
CA ALA A 131 12.37 9.62 13.89
C ALA A 131 12.60 8.27 14.58
N ALA A 132 12.44 7.15 13.87
CA ALA A 132 12.68 5.81 14.39
C ALA A 132 14.18 5.61 14.69
N LYS A 133 15.05 5.95 13.73
CA LYS A 133 16.51 5.85 13.85
C LYS A 133 17.04 6.60 15.08
N ALA A 134 16.52 7.78 15.37
CA ALA A 134 16.88 8.56 16.56
C ALA A 134 16.60 7.85 17.88
N LYS A 135 15.72 6.83 17.87
CA LYS A 135 15.37 5.99 19.03
C LYS A 135 15.97 4.58 18.97
N GLY A 136 16.87 4.31 18.04
CA GLY A 136 17.39 2.94 17.83
C GLY A 136 16.32 1.96 17.33
N VAL A 137 15.29 2.45 16.64
CA VAL A 137 14.21 1.68 16.02
C VAL A 137 14.43 1.69 14.51
N ALA A 138 14.25 0.55 13.84
CA ALA A 138 14.31 0.47 12.39
C ALA A 138 12.94 0.77 11.76
N SER A 139 12.91 1.25 10.52
CA SER A 139 11.64 1.41 9.80
C SER A 139 11.78 1.08 8.31
N LEU A 140 10.71 0.51 7.75
CA LEU A 140 10.55 0.19 6.35
C LEU A 140 9.24 0.79 5.82
N ASP A 141 9.26 1.31 4.60
CA ASP A 141 8.07 1.56 3.82
C ASP A 141 7.88 0.42 2.81
N ALA A 142 6.74 -0.25 2.90
CA ALA A 142 6.50 -1.49 2.16
C ALA A 142 5.08 -1.52 1.53
N PRO A 143 4.69 -0.50 0.74
CA PRO A 143 3.40 -0.48 0.08
C PRO A 143 3.23 -1.68 -0.85
N VAL A 144 1.96 -2.03 -1.10
CA VAL A 144 1.61 -3.26 -1.79
C VAL A 144 0.77 -3.02 -3.05
N SER A 145 0.84 -3.96 -3.98
CA SER A 145 -0.02 -4.08 -5.15
C SER A 145 -0.63 -5.49 -5.22
N GLY A 146 -1.88 -5.60 -5.71
CA GLY A 146 -2.64 -6.84 -5.82
C GLY A 146 -4.06 -6.75 -5.25
N GLY A 147 -4.39 -5.65 -4.57
CA GLY A 147 -5.71 -5.39 -3.99
C GLY A 147 -6.12 -6.41 -2.92
N ASP A 148 -7.41 -6.44 -2.62
CA ASP A 148 -8.02 -7.35 -1.66
C ASP A 148 -7.88 -8.83 -2.04
N VAL A 149 -7.99 -9.14 -3.34
CA VAL A 149 -7.80 -10.49 -3.87
C VAL A 149 -6.36 -10.96 -3.66
N GLY A 150 -5.38 -10.09 -3.95
CA GLY A 150 -3.96 -10.38 -3.71
C GLY A 150 -3.66 -10.59 -2.22
N ALA A 151 -4.25 -9.78 -1.34
CA ALA A 151 -4.10 -9.93 0.10
C ALA A 151 -4.73 -11.25 0.60
N LYS A 152 -5.95 -11.58 0.16
CA LYS A 152 -6.64 -12.82 0.51
C LYS A 152 -5.87 -14.08 0.09
N ASN A 153 -5.20 -14.03 -1.06
CA ASN A 153 -4.51 -15.19 -1.65
C ASN A 153 -3.00 -15.23 -1.33
N ALA A 154 -2.50 -14.40 -0.41
CA ALA A 154 -1.06 -14.27 -0.12
C ALA A 154 -0.22 -14.06 -1.39
N ALA A 155 -0.70 -13.25 -2.32
CA ALA A 155 -0.13 -13.06 -3.65
C ALA A 155 0.21 -11.58 -3.95
N LEU A 156 0.50 -10.81 -2.90
CA LEU A 156 0.85 -9.39 -3.04
C LEU A 156 2.21 -9.20 -3.69
N SER A 157 2.35 -8.12 -4.43
CA SER A 157 3.64 -7.51 -4.75
C SER A 157 3.95 -6.46 -3.67
N ILE A 158 5.10 -6.58 -3.01
CA ILE A 158 5.54 -5.74 -1.90
C ILE A 158 6.78 -4.97 -2.36
N MET A 159 6.71 -3.64 -2.32
CA MET A 159 7.75 -2.72 -2.78
C MET A 159 8.41 -2.10 -1.54
N ILE A 160 9.66 -2.47 -1.23
CA ILE A 160 10.24 -2.15 0.08
C ILE A 160 11.31 -1.09 -0.03
N GLY A 161 11.17 0.00 0.74
CA GLY A 161 12.21 0.99 1.00
C GLY A 161 12.73 0.87 2.43
N GLY A 162 14.03 1.14 2.62
CA GLY A 162 14.73 1.11 3.90
C GLY A 162 16.04 0.34 3.85
N ASP A 163 16.64 0.07 5.01
CA ASP A 163 17.93 -0.59 5.11
C ASP A 163 17.84 -2.07 4.71
N LYS A 164 18.78 -2.52 3.87
CA LYS A 164 18.76 -3.85 3.25
C LYS A 164 18.83 -5.00 4.26
N ASP A 165 19.57 -4.84 5.32
CA ASP A 165 19.68 -5.82 6.42
C ASP A 165 18.39 -5.91 7.23
N VAL A 166 17.70 -4.79 7.44
CA VAL A 166 16.37 -4.76 8.06
C VAL A 166 15.34 -5.45 7.15
N VAL A 167 15.40 -5.23 5.83
CA VAL A 167 14.54 -5.95 4.87
C VAL A 167 14.77 -7.46 4.98
N ALA A 168 16.02 -7.91 5.00
CA ALA A 168 16.36 -9.33 5.17
C ALA A 168 15.84 -9.91 6.51
N ALA A 169 15.87 -9.11 7.58
CA ALA A 169 15.35 -9.52 8.88
C ALA A 169 13.82 -9.74 8.88
N VAL A 170 13.07 -8.93 8.13
CA VAL A 170 11.59 -9.01 8.04
C VAL A 170 11.11 -9.95 6.93
N GLN A 171 12.00 -10.36 6.02
CA GLN A 171 11.70 -11.17 4.83
C GLN A 171 10.77 -12.36 5.10
N PRO A 172 10.96 -13.19 6.16
CA PRO A 172 10.07 -14.33 6.43
C PRO A 172 8.61 -13.95 6.67
N VAL A 173 8.35 -12.74 7.20
CA VAL A 173 6.97 -12.25 7.40
C VAL A 173 6.38 -11.76 6.09
N PHE A 174 7.16 -11.07 5.24
CA PHE A 174 6.71 -10.66 3.91
C PHE A 174 6.35 -11.87 3.04
N GLU A 175 7.12 -12.96 3.09
CA GLU A 175 6.87 -14.20 2.36
C GLU A 175 5.56 -14.91 2.76
N ALA A 176 5.05 -14.62 3.95
CA ALA A 176 3.75 -15.14 4.36
C ALA A 176 2.59 -14.52 3.57
N MET A 177 2.74 -13.30 3.03
CA MET A 177 1.64 -12.53 2.46
C MET A 177 1.87 -12.05 1.02
N GLY A 178 3.08 -12.22 0.49
CA GLY A 178 3.45 -11.76 -0.85
C GLY A 178 4.22 -12.79 -1.66
N LYS A 179 4.09 -12.73 -3.00
CA LYS A 179 4.85 -13.55 -3.95
C LYS A 179 6.00 -12.79 -4.60
N THR A 180 5.87 -11.48 -4.74
CA THR A 180 6.89 -10.62 -5.33
C THR A 180 7.31 -9.62 -4.26
N ILE A 181 8.52 -9.79 -3.73
CA ILE A 181 9.02 -8.99 -2.60
C ILE A 181 10.34 -8.39 -3.07
N ILE A 182 10.37 -7.06 -3.26
CA ILE A 182 11.52 -6.41 -3.89
C ILE A 182 11.95 -5.19 -3.08
N HIS A 183 13.22 -5.19 -2.69
CA HIS A 183 13.90 -4.03 -2.11
C HIS A 183 14.18 -3.01 -3.20
N GLN A 184 13.66 -1.80 -3.04
CA GLN A 184 13.69 -0.72 -4.03
C GLN A 184 14.81 0.32 -3.76
N GLY A 185 15.39 0.29 -2.57
CA GLY A 185 16.40 1.28 -2.14
C GLY A 185 16.16 1.76 -0.71
N GLY A 186 16.72 2.91 -0.34
CA GLY A 186 16.58 3.52 0.98
C GLY A 186 15.14 3.93 1.33
N ALA A 187 14.96 4.53 2.50
CA ALA A 187 13.67 4.97 3.01
C ALA A 187 12.91 5.86 2.01
N GLY A 188 11.64 5.55 1.77
CA GLY A 188 10.76 6.21 0.79
C GLY A 188 10.82 5.60 -0.62
N ALA A 189 11.79 4.72 -0.93
CA ALA A 189 11.91 4.11 -2.26
C ALA A 189 10.73 3.16 -2.58
N GLY A 190 10.20 2.45 -1.58
CA GLY A 190 9.00 1.65 -1.72
C GLY A 190 7.79 2.51 -2.10
N GLN A 191 7.57 3.63 -1.40
CA GLN A 191 6.50 4.57 -1.71
C GLN A 191 6.67 5.23 -3.08
N HIS A 192 7.88 5.63 -3.47
CA HIS A 192 8.14 6.14 -4.82
C HIS A 192 7.82 5.08 -5.89
N THR A 193 8.20 3.83 -5.68
CA THR A 193 7.85 2.73 -6.59
C THR A 193 6.34 2.52 -6.64
N LYS A 194 5.64 2.67 -5.51
CA LYS A 194 4.18 2.64 -5.50
C LYS A 194 3.58 3.81 -6.28
N MET A 195 4.18 5.00 -6.27
CA MET A 195 3.72 6.11 -7.12
C MET A 195 3.87 5.77 -8.61
N VAL A 196 4.97 5.13 -9.03
CA VAL A 196 5.11 4.61 -10.40
C VAL A 196 3.96 3.66 -10.76
N ASN A 197 3.65 2.71 -9.86
CA ASN A 197 2.52 1.79 -10.05
C ASN A 197 1.19 2.54 -10.22
N GLN A 198 0.91 3.55 -9.40
CA GLN A 198 -0.35 4.30 -9.45
C GLN A 198 -0.45 5.20 -10.69
N ILE A 199 0.65 5.77 -11.15
CA ILE A 199 0.71 6.52 -12.42
C ILE A 199 0.36 5.61 -13.60
N LEU A 200 0.96 4.43 -13.68
CA LEU A 200 0.71 3.47 -14.76
C LEU A 200 -0.74 3.00 -14.76
N ILE A 201 -1.28 2.59 -13.60
CA ILE A 201 -2.65 2.07 -13.56
C ILE A 201 -3.70 3.16 -13.79
N SER A 202 -3.44 4.42 -13.45
CA SER A 202 -4.38 5.53 -13.70
C SER A 202 -4.59 5.76 -15.19
N SER A 203 -3.52 5.76 -15.98
CA SER A 203 -3.59 5.88 -17.44
C SER A 203 -4.20 4.63 -18.08
N ASN A 204 -3.86 3.44 -17.62
CA ASN A 204 -4.46 2.18 -18.07
C ASN A 204 -5.99 2.17 -17.88
N MET A 205 -6.48 2.68 -16.74
CA MET A 205 -7.93 2.72 -16.49
C MET A 205 -8.67 3.63 -17.45
N ILE A 206 -8.10 4.78 -17.82
CA ILE A 206 -8.68 5.66 -18.86
C ILE A 206 -8.77 4.88 -20.16
N ALA A 207 -7.65 4.29 -20.61
CA ALA A 207 -7.58 3.57 -21.87
C ALA A 207 -8.60 2.40 -21.95
N VAL A 208 -8.73 1.62 -20.86
CA VAL A 208 -9.72 0.53 -20.80
C VAL A 208 -11.15 1.05 -20.90
N CYS A 209 -11.49 2.11 -20.14
CA CYS A 209 -12.84 2.66 -20.14
C CYS A 209 -13.20 3.28 -21.49
N GLU A 210 -12.31 4.08 -22.08
CA GLU A 210 -12.53 4.71 -23.38
C GLU A 210 -12.61 3.68 -24.51
N GLY A 211 -11.74 2.65 -24.49
CA GLY A 211 -11.77 1.55 -25.46
C GLY A 211 -13.10 0.78 -25.43
N LEU A 212 -13.62 0.45 -24.23
CA LEU A 212 -14.91 -0.19 -24.09
C LEU A 212 -16.07 0.70 -24.54
N LEU A 213 -16.03 2.00 -24.24
CA LEU A 213 -17.03 2.96 -24.71
C LEU A 213 -17.02 3.12 -26.23
N TYR A 214 -15.84 3.20 -26.84
CA TYR A 214 -15.71 3.26 -28.29
C TYR A 214 -16.34 2.01 -28.94
N GLY A 215 -15.97 0.81 -28.46
CA GLY A 215 -16.53 -0.45 -28.96
C GLY A 215 -18.06 -0.49 -28.84
N TYR A 216 -18.60 -0.04 -27.71
CA TYR A 216 -20.05 0.07 -27.49
C TYR A 216 -20.72 0.99 -28.49
N LYS A 217 -20.19 2.20 -28.70
CA LYS A 217 -20.74 3.17 -29.66
C LYS A 217 -20.61 2.71 -31.12
N ALA A 218 -19.59 1.92 -31.44
CA ALA A 218 -19.41 1.31 -32.74
C ALA A 218 -20.34 0.10 -33.00
N GLY A 219 -21.16 -0.29 -32.02
CA GLY A 219 -22.09 -1.42 -32.14
C GLY A 219 -21.41 -2.79 -32.06
N LEU A 220 -20.20 -2.88 -31.52
CA LEU A 220 -19.46 -4.13 -31.41
C LEU A 220 -19.96 -4.96 -30.21
N ASP A 221 -19.86 -6.28 -30.31
CA ASP A 221 -19.98 -7.18 -29.18
C ASP A 221 -18.73 -7.07 -28.29
N LEU A 222 -18.91 -6.47 -27.10
CA LEU A 222 -17.80 -6.16 -26.21
C LEU A 222 -17.12 -7.40 -25.61
N GLU A 223 -17.84 -8.53 -25.48
CA GLU A 223 -17.23 -9.80 -25.05
C GLU A 223 -16.24 -10.34 -26.11
N THR A 224 -16.62 -10.24 -27.37
CA THR A 224 -15.75 -10.62 -28.51
C THR A 224 -14.57 -9.65 -28.64
N VAL A 225 -14.80 -8.34 -28.48
CA VAL A 225 -13.72 -7.33 -28.44
C VAL A 225 -12.73 -7.64 -27.33
N PHE A 226 -13.23 -7.87 -26.10
CA PHE A 226 -12.38 -8.20 -24.96
C PHE A 226 -11.47 -9.41 -25.23
N LYS A 227 -12.03 -10.52 -25.76
CA LYS A 227 -11.26 -11.72 -26.11
C LYS A 227 -10.13 -11.44 -27.10
N SER A 228 -10.36 -10.55 -28.06
CA SER A 228 -9.36 -10.19 -29.07
C SER A 228 -8.25 -9.31 -28.51
N VAL A 229 -8.60 -8.24 -27.75
CA VAL A 229 -7.63 -7.22 -27.38
C VAL A 229 -6.87 -7.53 -26.09
N SER A 230 -7.43 -8.38 -25.22
CA SER A 230 -6.81 -8.70 -23.91
C SER A 230 -5.51 -9.51 -24.04
N VAL A 231 -5.35 -10.27 -25.10
CA VAL A 231 -4.18 -11.13 -25.36
C VAL A 231 -3.11 -10.47 -26.23
N GLY A 232 -3.43 -9.32 -26.83
CA GLY A 232 -2.53 -8.58 -27.71
C GLY A 232 -1.76 -7.45 -26.99
N ALA A 233 -1.14 -6.58 -27.77
CA ALA A 233 -0.33 -5.46 -27.27
C ALA A 233 -1.13 -4.45 -26.42
N ALA A 234 -2.47 -4.40 -26.57
CA ALA A 234 -3.37 -3.58 -25.74
C ALA A 234 -3.70 -4.22 -24.39
N GLY A 235 -3.27 -5.47 -24.15
CA GLY A 235 -3.50 -6.18 -22.91
C GLY A 235 -2.90 -5.48 -21.69
N SER A 236 -3.61 -5.49 -20.57
CA SER A 236 -3.12 -4.99 -19.30
C SER A 236 -3.81 -5.71 -18.15
N LYS A 237 -3.18 -5.70 -16.95
CA LYS A 237 -3.80 -6.29 -15.77
C LYS A 237 -5.11 -5.60 -15.40
N ALA A 238 -5.23 -4.31 -15.66
CA ALA A 238 -6.49 -3.58 -15.49
C ALA A 238 -7.58 -4.10 -16.43
N LEU A 239 -7.29 -4.27 -17.71
CA LEU A 239 -8.24 -4.85 -18.67
C LEU A 239 -8.61 -6.28 -18.28
N GLU A 240 -7.62 -7.14 -17.97
CA GLU A 240 -7.83 -8.54 -17.62
C GLU A 240 -8.76 -8.72 -16.41
N VAL A 241 -8.52 -7.96 -15.34
CA VAL A 241 -9.22 -8.15 -14.04
C VAL A 241 -10.50 -7.33 -13.98
N LEU A 242 -10.49 -6.10 -14.49
CA LEU A 242 -11.60 -5.16 -14.33
C LEU A 242 -12.50 -5.09 -15.57
N GLY A 243 -12.00 -5.43 -16.77
CA GLY A 243 -12.80 -5.49 -17.99
C GLY A 243 -14.05 -6.37 -17.87
N PRO A 244 -13.93 -7.65 -17.48
CA PRO A 244 -15.10 -8.52 -17.26
C PRO A 244 -16.09 -7.97 -16.23
N ARG A 245 -15.60 -7.30 -15.18
CA ARG A 245 -16.45 -6.67 -14.17
C ARG A 245 -17.22 -5.47 -14.73
N MET A 246 -16.58 -4.65 -15.59
CA MET A 246 -17.24 -3.55 -16.30
C MET A 246 -18.33 -4.06 -17.24
N LEU A 247 -18.05 -5.12 -18.00
CA LEU A 247 -19.03 -5.76 -18.89
C LEU A 247 -20.23 -6.29 -18.11
N ALA A 248 -20.00 -6.94 -16.97
CA ALA A 248 -21.04 -7.43 -16.06
C ALA A 248 -21.69 -6.34 -15.19
N ARG A 249 -21.33 -5.05 -15.37
CA ARG A 249 -21.84 -3.93 -14.55
C ARG A 249 -21.60 -4.09 -13.04
N ASN A 250 -20.58 -4.82 -12.65
CA ASN A 250 -20.19 -5.03 -11.25
C ASN A 250 -19.10 -4.02 -10.85
N PHE A 251 -19.48 -2.94 -10.17
CA PHE A 251 -18.60 -1.88 -9.71
C PHE A 251 -18.28 -1.95 -8.20
N GLU A 252 -18.47 -3.10 -7.60
CA GLU A 252 -18.11 -3.30 -6.18
C GLU A 252 -16.60 -3.16 -5.98
N PRO A 253 -16.14 -2.54 -4.88
CA PRO A 253 -14.75 -2.15 -4.74
C PRO A 253 -13.85 -3.32 -4.32
N GLY A 254 -12.77 -3.56 -5.09
CA GLY A 254 -11.54 -4.17 -4.59
C GLY A 254 -10.55 -3.08 -4.15
N PHE A 255 -10.66 -1.89 -4.77
CA PHE A 255 -9.94 -0.68 -4.44
C PHE A 255 -10.83 0.54 -4.68
N TYR A 256 -11.03 1.37 -3.65
CA TYR A 256 -11.97 2.49 -3.68
C TYR A 256 -11.48 3.66 -4.55
N VAL A 257 -12.42 4.31 -5.26
CA VAL A 257 -12.18 5.55 -6.00
C VAL A 257 -11.53 6.62 -5.12
N GLU A 258 -12.04 6.85 -3.91
CA GLU A 258 -11.50 7.87 -2.99
C GLU A 258 -10.04 7.62 -2.57
N HIS A 259 -9.65 6.36 -2.39
CA HIS A 259 -8.26 6.00 -2.10
C HIS A 259 -7.36 6.18 -3.32
N PHE A 260 -7.89 5.92 -4.53
CA PHE A 260 -7.13 6.14 -5.76
C PHE A 260 -6.92 7.63 -6.05
N ILE A 261 -7.92 8.48 -5.78
CA ILE A 261 -7.79 9.95 -5.83
C ILE A 261 -6.67 10.42 -4.89
N LYS A 262 -6.65 9.88 -3.66
CA LYS A 262 -5.58 10.15 -2.70
C LYS A 262 -4.21 9.77 -3.28
N ASP A 263 -4.08 8.56 -3.83
CA ASP A 263 -2.80 8.06 -4.36
C ASP A 263 -2.29 8.94 -5.51
N MET A 264 -3.17 9.33 -6.45
CA MET A 264 -2.83 10.25 -7.53
C MET A 264 -2.44 11.64 -7.00
N GLY A 265 -3.11 12.10 -5.93
CA GLY A 265 -2.76 13.35 -5.25
C GLY A 265 -1.35 13.32 -4.65
N ILE A 266 -0.96 12.22 -4.00
CA ILE A 266 0.39 12.03 -3.48
C ILE A 266 1.41 12.06 -4.63
N ALA A 267 1.15 11.31 -5.71
CA ALA A 267 2.07 11.25 -6.84
C ALA A 267 2.25 12.62 -7.53
N LEU A 268 1.20 13.43 -7.66
CA LEU A 268 1.28 14.78 -8.20
C LEU A 268 2.05 15.72 -7.27
N ALA A 269 1.83 15.65 -5.96
CA ALA A 269 2.55 16.47 -4.99
C ALA A 269 4.05 16.13 -4.96
N GLU A 270 4.41 14.86 -5.07
CA GLU A 270 5.82 14.45 -5.18
C GLU A 270 6.43 14.87 -6.54
N ALA A 271 5.66 14.79 -7.64
CA ALA A 271 6.10 15.26 -8.94
C ALA A 271 6.39 16.78 -8.93
N GLU A 272 5.55 17.58 -8.26
CA GLU A 272 5.75 19.02 -8.10
C GLU A 272 7.08 19.32 -7.38
N LYS A 273 7.40 18.61 -6.28
CA LYS A 273 8.67 18.74 -5.58
C LYS A 273 9.89 18.40 -6.46
N MET A 274 9.72 17.52 -7.44
CA MET A 274 10.73 17.11 -8.40
C MET A 274 10.77 17.98 -9.67
N ASN A 275 9.93 19.01 -9.78
CA ASN A 275 9.71 19.80 -11.01
C ASN A 275 9.37 18.92 -12.22
N LEU A 276 8.57 17.87 -12.02
CA LEU A 276 8.20 16.90 -13.04
C LEU A 276 6.74 17.10 -13.48
N SER A 277 6.52 17.30 -14.80
CA SER A 277 5.19 17.39 -15.38
C SER A 277 4.61 16.02 -15.71
N LEU A 278 3.42 15.71 -15.18
CA LEU A 278 2.69 14.46 -15.41
C LEU A 278 1.25 14.75 -15.91
N PRO A 279 1.08 15.22 -17.15
CA PRO A 279 -0.24 15.66 -17.67
C PRO A 279 -1.26 14.51 -17.69
N GLY A 280 -0.86 13.28 -18.03
CA GLY A 280 -1.75 12.12 -18.02
C GLY A 280 -2.28 11.80 -16.62
N LEU A 281 -1.43 11.90 -15.59
CA LEU A 281 -1.85 11.70 -14.19
C LEU A 281 -2.79 12.82 -13.72
N GLY A 282 -2.52 14.07 -14.13
CA GLY A 282 -3.39 15.21 -13.85
C GLY A 282 -4.79 15.03 -14.43
N LEU A 283 -4.87 14.61 -15.69
CA LEU A 283 -6.13 14.27 -16.36
C LEU A 283 -6.86 13.14 -15.64
N ALA A 284 -6.15 12.04 -15.35
CA ALA A 284 -6.73 10.90 -14.64
C ALA A 284 -7.34 11.33 -13.30
N LYS A 285 -6.60 12.11 -12.50
CA LYS A 285 -7.11 12.61 -11.21
C LYS A 285 -8.41 13.42 -11.39
N GLN A 286 -8.49 14.32 -12.38
CA GLN A 286 -9.70 15.10 -12.64
C GLN A 286 -10.88 14.21 -13.05
N LEU A 287 -10.67 13.18 -13.86
CA LEU A 287 -11.71 12.23 -14.22
C LEU A 287 -12.22 11.46 -12.99
N TYR A 288 -11.32 11.04 -12.09
CA TYR A 288 -11.72 10.38 -10.85
C TYR A 288 -12.40 11.32 -9.84
N GLU A 289 -12.06 12.60 -9.82
CA GLU A 289 -12.84 13.61 -9.07
C GLU A 289 -14.28 13.71 -9.62
N ALA A 290 -14.48 13.61 -10.93
CA ALA A 290 -15.82 13.57 -11.52
C ALA A 290 -16.57 12.28 -11.13
N VAL A 291 -15.89 11.13 -11.02
CA VAL A 291 -16.48 9.89 -10.49
C VAL A 291 -16.97 10.09 -9.05
N ARG A 292 -16.14 10.72 -8.21
CA ARG A 292 -16.49 11.03 -6.82
C ARG A 292 -17.66 12.01 -6.74
N ALA A 293 -17.66 13.07 -7.55
CA ALA A 293 -18.73 14.06 -7.59
C ALA A 293 -20.08 13.47 -8.02
N GLN A 294 -20.08 12.40 -8.82
CA GLN A 294 -21.26 11.64 -9.19
C GLN A 294 -21.73 10.65 -8.11
N GLY A 295 -21.13 10.65 -6.92
CA GLY A 295 -21.53 9.79 -5.79
C GLY A 295 -20.85 8.41 -5.77
N TYR A 296 -19.87 8.15 -6.64
CA TYR A 296 -19.23 6.82 -6.75
C TYR A 296 -17.90 6.70 -5.97
N GLY A 297 -17.61 7.59 -5.03
CA GLY A 297 -16.38 7.59 -4.24
C GLY A 297 -16.09 6.27 -3.51
N ARG A 298 -17.15 5.56 -3.11
CA ARG A 298 -17.09 4.25 -2.42
C ARG A 298 -17.21 3.05 -3.36
N LYS A 299 -17.23 3.25 -4.68
CA LYS A 299 -17.18 2.19 -5.69
C LYS A 299 -15.73 1.85 -6.05
N GLY A 300 -15.57 0.76 -6.80
CA GLY A 300 -14.29 0.34 -7.36
C GLY A 300 -13.75 1.31 -8.40
N THR A 301 -12.45 1.38 -8.59
CA THR A 301 -11.79 2.31 -9.54
C THR A 301 -12.32 2.20 -10.98
N HIS A 302 -12.83 1.05 -11.38
CA HIS A 302 -13.46 0.83 -12.68
C HIS A 302 -14.84 1.52 -12.84
N ALA A 303 -15.38 2.15 -11.78
CA ALA A 303 -16.53 3.04 -11.88
C ALA A 303 -16.25 4.31 -12.72
N LEU A 304 -14.98 4.54 -13.12
CA LEU A 304 -14.63 5.53 -14.13
C LEU A 304 -15.47 5.34 -15.43
N LEU A 305 -15.77 4.10 -15.82
CA LEU A 305 -16.63 3.81 -16.95
C LEU A 305 -18.00 4.51 -16.81
N MET A 306 -18.64 4.44 -15.62
CA MET A 306 -19.95 5.07 -15.40
C MET A 306 -19.90 6.60 -15.55
N ALA A 307 -18.83 7.22 -15.04
CA ALA A 307 -18.66 8.67 -15.16
C ALA A 307 -18.46 9.09 -16.62
N LEU A 308 -17.70 8.32 -17.39
CA LEU A 308 -17.50 8.57 -18.82
C LEU A 308 -18.75 8.27 -19.64
N GLU A 309 -19.56 7.28 -19.27
CA GLU A 309 -20.89 7.05 -19.87
C GLU A 309 -21.77 8.28 -19.68
N THR A 310 -21.84 8.83 -18.47
CA THR A 310 -22.60 10.05 -18.16
C THR A 310 -22.12 11.23 -19.00
N LEU A 311 -20.78 11.42 -19.09
CA LEU A 311 -20.18 12.49 -19.89
C LEU A 311 -20.56 12.39 -21.39
N ASN A 312 -20.75 11.18 -21.89
CA ASN A 312 -21.11 10.91 -23.29
C ASN A 312 -22.63 10.73 -23.52
N GLY A 313 -23.47 11.05 -22.54
CA GLY A 313 -24.92 10.91 -22.63
C GLY A 313 -25.41 9.47 -22.82
N ILE A 314 -24.59 8.49 -22.39
CA ILE A 314 -24.93 7.07 -22.46
C ILE A 314 -25.70 6.69 -21.19
N LYS A 315 -26.89 6.15 -21.37
CA LYS A 315 -27.72 5.61 -20.28
C LYS A 315 -27.69 4.09 -20.35
N ARG A 316 -27.12 3.44 -19.34
CA ARG A 316 -27.03 1.98 -19.25
C ARG A 316 -27.35 1.51 -17.82
#